data_429783d79969e8989cb0a54b21cf08b7
#
_entry.id   429783d79969e8989cb0a54b21cf08b7
#
_cell.length_a   1.000
_cell.length_b   1.000
_cell.length_c   1.000
_cell.angle_alpha   90.00
_cell.angle_beta   90.00
_cell.angle_gamma   90.00
#
_symmetry.space_group_name_H-M   'P 1'
#
loop_
_entity.id
_entity.type
_entity.pdbx_description
1 polymer ?
#
loop_
_entity_poly.entity_id
_entity_poly.type
_entity_poly.pdbx_seq_one_letter_code
_entity_poly.pdbx_strand_id
1 'polypeptide(L)'
;MEKITSFTIDHIKLQPGLYVSRKDKVGSETVTTFDLRLTKPNDEPVMNTAEVHTMEHLAATYLRNDPSWKDKVLYFGPMGCRTGFYLLLAGDYESRDVVELVHSCFCFIRDFRGEVPGASAKDCGNYLDMNLPMANYWGAKYAALLENIDETRLVYPE
;
A
#
# COMPACT_ATOMS: atom_id res chain seq x y z
N MET A 1 -13.88 26.10 1.69
CA MET A 1 -12.74 25.21 1.93
C MET A 1 -12.49 24.47 0.62
N GLU A 2 -11.28 24.51 0.08
CA GLU A 2 -10.95 23.83 -1.16
C GLU A 2 -10.85 22.33 -0.94
N LYS A 3 -11.18 21.53 -1.97
CA LYS A 3 -11.02 20.05 -1.90
C LYS A 3 -9.52 19.70 -1.90
N ILE A 4 -9.12 18.80 -1.02
CA ILE A 4 -7.78 18.22 -1.04
C ILE A 4 -7.66 17.21 -2.18
N THR A 5 -6.44 16.95 -2.65
CA THR A 5 -6.15 16.07 -3.80
C THR A 5 -6.85 14.71 -3.71
N SER A 6 -6.86 14.09 -2.53
CA SER A 6 -7.51 12.78 -2.32
C SER A 6 -9.04 12.80 -2.58
N PHE A 7 -9.68 13.95 -2.52
CA PHE A 7 -11.13 14.09 -2.74
C PHE A 7 -11.47 14.54 -4.18
N THR A 8 -10.47 14.72 -5.04
CA THR A 8 -10.68 15.05 -6.46
C THR A 8 -10.73 13.80 -7.35
N ILE A 9 -10.32 12.65 -6.82
CA ILE A 9 -10.34 11.37 -7.55
C ILE A 9 -11.78 10.85 -7.62
N ASP A 10 -12.22 10.42 -8.79
CA ASP A 10 -13.53 9.80 -8.98
C ASP A 10 -13.54 8.37 -8.41
N HIS A 11 -13.98 8.21 -7.16
CA HIS A 11 -14.04 6.92 -6.48
C HIS A 11 -15.10 5.96 -7.03
N ILE A 12 -16.02 6.43 -7.88
CA ILE A 12 -17.00 5.58 -8.58
C ILE A 12 -16.32 4.83 -9.72
N LYS A 13 -15.42 5.52 -10.43
CA LYS A 13 -14.67 4.94 -11.56
C LYS A 13 -13.41 4.18 -11.12
N LEU A 14 -12.87 4.51 -9.93
CA LEU A 14 -11.59 3.98 -9.45
C LEU A 14 -11.63 2.47 -9.30
N GLN A 15 -10.68 1.79 -9.92
CA GLN A 15 -10.48 0.34 -9.83
C GLN A 15 -9.32 -0.02 -8.90
N PRO A 16 -9.23 -1.27 -8.43
CA PRO A 16 -8.00 -1.77 -7.82
C PRO A 16 -6.81 -1.58 -8.77
N GLY A 17 -5.70 -1.10 -8.24
CA GLY A 17 -4.54 -0.74 -9.05
C GLY A 17 -3.41 -0.13 -8.22
N LEU A 18 -2.43 0.43 -8.90
CA LEU A 18 -1.27 1.11 -8.31
C LEU A 18 -1.09 2.46 -9.00
N TYR A 19 -1.34 3.53 -8.26
CA TYR A 19 -1.43 4.86 -8.83
C TYR A 19 -0.46 5.84 -8.17
N VAL A 20 0.09 6.78 -8.95
CA VAL A 20 0.67 7.99 -8.37
C VAL A 20 -0.47 8.85 -7.85
N SER A 21 -0.56 8.99 -6.54
CA SER A 21 -1.57 9.85 -5.91
C SER A 21 -1.22 11.33 -6.04
N ARG A 22 0.04 11.66 -5.74
CA ARG A 22 0.58 13.02 -5.89
C ARG A 22 2.10 13.01 -5.81
N LYS A 23 2.68 14.12 -6.27
CA LYS A 23 4.11 14.43 -6.13
C LYS A 23 4.25 15.77 -5.41
N ASP A 24 4.89 15.77 -4.26
CA ASP A 24 5.10 16.96 -3.44
C ASP A 24 6.56 17.40 -3.53
N LYS A 25 6.79 18.72 -3.64
CA LYS A 25 8.12 19.31 -3.52
C LYS A 25 8.43 19.67 -2.08
N VAL A 26 9.57 19.20 -1.58
CA VAL A 26 10.08 19.51 -0.24
C VAL A 26 11.50 20.04 -0.41
N GLY A 27 11.66 21.38 -0.46
CA GLY A 27 12.91 22.00 -0.87
C GLY A 27 13.26 21.66 -2.31
N SER A 28 14.45 21.12 -2.57
CA SER A 28 14.89 20.65 -3.89
C SER A 28 14.39 19.24 -4.22
N GLU A 29 13.89 18.51 -3.22
CA GLU A 29 13.54 17.12 -3.36
C GLU A 29 12.07 16.92 -3.74
N THR A 30 11.76 15.74 -4.29
CA THR A 30 10.40 15.30 -4.58
C THR A 30 10.03 14.14 -3.67
N VAL A 31 8.81 14.12 -3.18
CA VAL A 31 8.20 12.96 -2.51
C VAL A 31 7.05 12.47 -3.38
N THR A 32 7.12 11.21 -3.80
CA THR A 32 6.02 10.57 -4.53
C THR A 32 5.17 9.74 -3.58
N THR A 33 3.87 10.01 -3.55
CA THR A 33 2.87 9.24 -2.81
C THR A 33 2.15 8.30 -3.77
N PHE A 34 2.20 7.00 -3.50
CA PHE A 34 1.49 5.97 -4.25
C PHE A 34 0.23 5.53 -3.52
N ASP A 35 -0.84 5.36 -4.28
CA ASP A 35 -2.10 4.75 -3.87
C ASP A 35 -2.08 3.27 -4.28
N LEU A 36 -1.96 2.40 -3.29
CA LEU A 36 -2.04 0.95 -3.46
C LEU A 36 -3.50 0.53 -3.22
N ARG A 37 -4.30 0.55 -4.27
CA ARG A 37 -5.74 0.28 -4.16
C ARG A 37 -6.02 -1.21 -4.30
N LEU A 38 -6.43 -1.85 -3.19
CA LEU A 38 -6.66 -3.30 -3.14
C LEU A 38 -8.10 -3.69 -3.49
N THR A 39 -9.06 -2.82 -3.15
CA THR A 39 -10.48 -3.09 -3.38
C THR A 39 -11.12 -1.96 -4.17
N LYS A 40 -12.13 -2.29 -4.98
CA LYS A 40 -12.93 -1.29 -5.68
C LYS A 40 -13.75 -0.50 -4.66
N PRO A 41 -13.56 0.84 -4.59
CA PRO A 41 -14.27 1.67 -3.62
C PRO A 41 -15.79 1.55 -3.77
N ASN A 42 -16.50 1.44 -2.63
CA ASN A 42 -17.96 1.41 -2.55
C ASN A 42 -18.66 0.25 -3.29
N ASP A 43 -17.90 -0.76 -3.73
CA ASP A 43 -18.40 -1.89 -4.51
C ASP A 43 -17.98 -3.24 -3.89
N GLU A 44 -16.69 -3.39 -3.56
CA GLU A 44 -16.17 -4.58 -2.89
C GLU A 44 -16.16 -4.42 -1.36
N PRO A 45 -16.19 -5.55 -0.60
CA PRO A 45 -15.92 -5.52 0.84
C PRO A 45 -14.54 -4.92 1.13
N VAL A 46 -14.44 -4.12 2.19
CA VAL A 46 -13.16 -3.56 2.66
C VAL A 46 -12.42 -4.53 3.57
N MET A 47 -11.13 -4.31 3.73
CA MET A 47 -10.31 -5.02 4.72
C MET A 47 -10.75 -4.69 6.15
N ASN A 48 -10.67 -5.66 7.07
CA ASN A 48 -10.87 -5.40 8.49
C ASN A 48 -9.61 -4.87 9.17
N THR A 49 -9.75 -4.29 10.36
CA THR A 49 -8.66 -3.60 11.06
C THR A 49 -7.47 -4.50 11.36
N ALA A 50 -7.70 -5.72 11.84
CA ALA A 50 -6.64 -6.65 12.22
C ALA A 50 -5.79 -7.11 11.02
N GLU A 51 -6.40 -7.35 9.87
CA GLU A 51 -5.68 -7.72 8.64
C GLU A 51 -4.91 -6.53 8.05
N VAL A 52 -5.50 -5.34 8.06
CA VAL A 52 -4.84 -4.09 7.66
C VAL A 52 -3.61 -3.85 8.52
N HIS A 53 -3.73 -3.96 9.84
CA HIS A 53 -2.64 -3.78 10.80
C HIS A 53 -1.52 -4.80 10.59
N THR A 54 -1.88 -6.06 10.37
CA THR A 54 -0.90 -7.12 10.04
C THR A 54 -0.14 -6.81 8.76
N MET A 55 -0.85 -6.40 7.70
CA MET A 55 -0.23 -6.03 6.42
C MET A 55 0.67 -4.82 6.55
N GLU A 56 0.31 -3.83 7.36
CA GLU A 56 1.15 -2.67 7.66
C GLU A 56 2.49 -3.11 8.26
N HIS A 57 2.48 -3.94 9.31
CA HIS A 57 3.70 -4.47 9.92
C HIS A 57 4.57 -5.24 8.94
N LEU A 58 3.98 -6.12 8.16
CA LEU A 58 4.71 -6.95 7.18
C LEU A 58 5.30 -6.11 6.06
N ALA A 59 4.52 -5.21 5.47
CA ALA A 59 4.97 -4.36 4.38
C ALA A 59 6.05 -3.36 4.84
N ALA A 60 5.86 -2.72 5.99
CA ALA A 60 6.85 -1.80 6.54
C ALA A 60 8.19 -2.52 6.81
N THR A 61 8.14 -3.74 7.34
CA THR A 61 9.33 -4.57 7.56
C THR A 61 10.01 -4.92 6.25
N TYR A 62 9.25 -5.40 5.25
CA TYR A 62 9.79 -5.75 3.94
C TYR A 62 10.45 -4.54 3.25
N LEU A 63 9.71 -3.45 3.11
CA LEU A 63 10.16 -2.27 2.36
C LEU A 63 11.40 -1.63 2.98
N ARG A 64 11.49 -1.57 4.31
CA ARG A 64 12.65 -1.00 5.01
C ARG A 64 13.85 -1.94 5.09
N ASN A 65 13.72 -3.18 4.61
CA ASN A 65 14.81 -4.14 4.46
C ASN A 65 15.16 -4.41 2.99
N ASP A 66 14.43 -3.86 2.02
CA ASP A 66 14.76 -3.98 0.62
C ASP A 66 16.10 -3.28 0.30
N PRO A 67 17.10 -3.98 -0.26
CA PRO A 67 18.43 -3.40 -0.46
C PRO A 67 18.47 -2.21 -1.43
N SER A 68 17.51 -2.12 -2.35
CA SER A 68 17.45 -1.06 -3.36
C SER A 68 16.58 0.13 -2.95
N TRP A 69 15.62 -0.09 -2.06
CA TRP A 69 14.58 0.89 -1.76
C TRP A 69 14.55 1.39 -0.30
N LYS A 70 15.16 0.67 0.65
CA LYS A 70 15.10 0.98 2.09
C LYS A 70 15.39 2.44 2.44
N ASP A 71 16.37 3.06 1.76
CA ASP A 71 16.78 4.43 2.02
C ASP A 71 15.85 5.48 1.38
N LYS A 72 14.90 5.04 0.56
CA LYS A 72 13.91 5.89 -0.12
C LYS A 72 12.53 5.80 0.53
N VAL A 73 12.27 4.78 1.33
CA VAL A 73 10.97 4.57 1.98
C VAL A 73 10.79 5.56 3.11
N LEU A 74 9.80 6.43 2.97
CA LEU A 74 9.43 7.42 3.99
C LEU A 74 8.29 6.92 4.88
N TYR A 75 7.26 6.31 4.28
CA TYR A 75 6.08 5.85 5.00
C TYR A 75 5.34 4.77 4.22
N PHE A 76 4.80 3.81 4.93
CA PHE A 76 3.77 2.88 4.46
C PHE A 76 2.67 2.78 5.52
N GLY A 77 1.42 2.93 5.13
CA GLY A 77 0.32 2.84 6.07
C GLY A 77 -1.05 2.79 5.38
N PRO A 78 -2.09 2.33 6.11
CA PRO A 78 -3.42 2.13 5.57
C PRO A 78 -4.17 3.44 5.36
N MET A 79 -5.08 3.41 4.38
CA MET A 79 -6.11 4.44 4.24
C MET A 79 -7.21 4.22 5.28
N GLY A 80 -7.77 5.29 5.81
CA GLY A 80 -8.87 5.23 6.78
C GLY A 80 -10.12 4.52 6.25
N CYS A 81 -10.37 4.54 4.94
CA CYS A 81 -11.45 3.80 4.28
C CYS A 81 -11.20 2.29 4.15
N ARG A 82 -10.00 1.82 4.45
CA ARG A 82 -9.58 0.41 4.41
C ARG A 82 -9.71 -0.27 3.04
N THR A 83 -9.62 0.51 1.98
CA THR A 83 -9.62 0.00 0.60
C THR A 83 -8.22 -0.14 0.02
N GLY A 84 -7.20 0.32 0.73
CA GLY A 84 -5.81 0.27 0.29
C GLY A 84 -4.83 0.91 1.26
N PHE A 85 -3.63 1.13 0.77
CA PHE A 85 -2.51 1.71 1.51
C PHE A 85 -1.88 2.86 0.75
N TYR A 86 -1.18 3.74 1.48
CA TYR A 86 -0.25 4.70 0.91
C TYR A 86 1.20 4.25 1.11
N LEU A 87 1.99 4.39 0.04
CA LEU A 87 3.45 4.26 0.08
C LEU A 87 4.06 5.62 -0.34
N LEU A 88 4.89 6.20 0.51
CA LEU A 88 5.62 7.43 0.24
C LEU A 88 7.09 7.12 0.03
N LEU A 89 7.61 7.55 -1.11
CA LEU A 89 9.01 7.40 -1.48
C LEU A 89 9.68 8.75 -1.72
N ALA A 90 10.91 8.90 -1.23
CA ALA A 90 11.77 10.00 -1.60
C ALA A 90 12.27 9.80 -3.04
N GLY A 91 11.93 10.72 -3.92
CA GLY A 91 12.25 10.70 -5.33
C GLY A 91 11.04 10.99 -6.22
N ASP A 92 11.30 11.16 -7.51
CA ASP A 92 10.30 11.41 -8.55
C ASP A 92 10.10 10.10 -9.35
N TYR A 93 8.98 9.44 -9.12
CA TYR A 93 8.67 8.13 -9.70
C TYR A 93 7.29 8.11 -10.35
N GLU A 94 7.16 7.24 -11.36
CA GLU A 94 5.87 6.87 -11.94
C GLU A 94 5.38 5.52 -11.36
N SER A 95 4.10 5.21 -11.52
CA SER A 95 3.52 3.95 -11.02
C SER A 95 4.29 2.72 -11.51
N ARG A 96 4.71 2.74 -12.78
CA ARG A 96 5.44 1.62 -13.40
C ARG A 96 6.78 1.33 -12.72
N ASP A 97 7.46 2.37 -12.21
CA ASP A 97 8.78 2.22 -11.58
C ASP A 97 8.76 1.38 -10.30
N VAL A 98 7.61 1.30 -9.65
CA VAL A 98 7.45 0.63 -8.34
C VAL A 98 6.61 -0.66 -8.39
N VAL A 99 6.10 -1.06 -9.56
CA VAL A 99 5.28 -2.28 -9.70
C VAL A 99 6.02 -3.50 -9.16
N GLU A 100 7.29 -3.69 -9.53
CA GLU A 100 8.08 -4.84 -9.09
C GLU A 100 8.31 -4.83 -7.57
N LEU A 101 8.66 -3.68 -6.99
CA LEU A 101 8.81 -3.52 -5.54
C LEU A 101 7.53 -3.90 -4.80
N VAL A 102 6.41 -3.33 -5.22
CA VAL A 102 5.11 -3.54 -4.57
C VAL A 102 4.64 -4.98 -4.77
N HIS A 103 4.79 -5.54 -5.97
CA HIS A 103 4.47 -6.94 -6.24
C HIS A 103 5.27 -7.88 -5.31
N SER A 104 6.59 -7.70 -5.22
CA SER A 104 7.45 -8.52 -4.35
C SER A 104 7.08 -8.38 -2.87
N CYS A 105 6.75 -7.16 -2.42
CA CYS A 105 6.26 -6.91 -1.07
C CYS A 105 4.96 -7.68 -0.78
N PHE A 106 4.01 -7.68 -1.70
CA PHE A 106 2.73 -8.38 -1.51
C PHE A 106 2.85 -9.90 -1.70
N CYS A 107 3.81 -10.39 -2.49
CA CYS A 107 4.20 -11.79 -2.48
C CYS A 107 4.78 -12.22 -1.12
N PHE A 108 5.61 -11.38 -0.51
CA PHE A 108 6.09 -11.61 0.85
C PHE A 108 4.94 -11.68 1.86
N ILE A 109 3.96 -10.77 1.80
CA ILE A 109 2.78 -10.81 2.68
C ILE A 109 1.98 -12.09 2.46
N ARG A 110 1.73 -12.49 1.21
CA ARG A 110 1.04 -13.73 0.85
C ARG A 110 1.68 -14.96 1.46
N ASP A 111 3.01 -15.03 1.40
CA ASP A 111 3.77 -16.23 1.76
C ASP A 111 4.26 -16.24 3.20
N PHE A 112 4.10 -15.13 3.93
CA PHE A 112 4.59 -15.00 5.29
C PHE A 112 3.96 -16.02 6.23
N ARG A 113 4.80 -16.62 7.08
CA ARG A 113 4.39 -17.57 8.15
C ARG A 113 5.17 -17.25 9.41
N GLY A 114 4.56 -17.51 10.54
CA GLY A 114 5.19 -17.28 11.85
C GLY A 114 4.66 -16.02 12.54
N GLU A 115 5.44 -15.51 13.48
CA GLU A 115 5.08 -14.33 14.28
C GLU A 115 5.23 -13.06 13.44
N VAL A 116 4.19 -12.22 13.47
CA VAL A 116 4.22 -10.92 12.77
C VAL A 116 5.27 -10.02 13.43
N PRO A 117 6.20 -9.44 12.65
CA PRO A 117 7.23 -8.55 13.18
C PRO A 117 6.61 -7.39 13.98
N GLY A 118 7.15 -7.12 15.16
CA GLY A 118 6.68 -6.04 16.02
C GLY A 118 5.34 -6.28 16.71
N ALA A 119 4.73 -7.45 16.57
CA ALA A 119 3.46 -7.80 17.23
C ALA A 119 3.68 -8.20 18.69
N SER A 120 4.25 -7.30 19.48
CA SER A 120 4.47 -7.47 20.92
C SER A 120 3.99 -6.26 21.70
N ALA A 121 3.67 -6.45 22.98
CA ALA A 121 3.22 -5.35 23.84
C ALA A 121 4.26 -4.23 24.00
N LYS A 122 5.54 -4.55 23.77
CA LYS A 122 6.64 -3.58 23.84
C LYS A 122 6.75 -2.75 22.55
N ASP A 123 6.45 -3.36 21.40
CA ASP A 123 6.78 -2.79 20.09
C ASP A 123 5.55 -2.18 19.39
N CYS A 124 4.33 -2.56 19.79
CA CYS A 124 3.09 -2.11 19.17
C CYS A 124 2.04 -1.71 20.21
N GLY A 125 1.37 -0.60 19.96
CA GLY A 125 0.32 -0.08 20.84
C GLY A 125 -0.97 -0.92 20.89
N ASN A 126 -1.15 -1.83 19.93
CA ASN A 126 -2.32 -2.74 19.83
C ASN A 126 -1.95 -4.10 19.24
N TYR A 127 -0.96 -4.75 19.83
CA TYR A 127 -0.30 -5.94 19.27
C TYR A 127 -1.21 -7.18 19.14
N LEU A 128 -2.34 -7.22 19.84
CA LEU A 128 -3.31 -8.31 19.73
C LEU A 128 -4.25 -8.18 18.52
N ASP A 129 -4.31 -7.00 17.90
CA ASP A 129 -5.17 -6.75 16.74
C ASP A 129 -4.45 -7.18 15.44
N MET A 130 -4.24 -8.48 15.29
CA MET A 130 -3.56 -9.10 14.16
C MET A 130 -4.39 -10.24 13.57
N ASN A 131 -4.35 -10.37 12.24
CA ASN A 131 -4.99 -11.47 11.50
C ASN A 131 -4.11 -11.87 10.30
N LEU A 132 -3.12 -12.73 10.55
CA LEU A 132 -2.19 -13.18 9.51
C LEU A 132 -2.88 -13.98 8.37
N PRO A 133 -3.80 -14.92 8.62
CA PRO A 133 -4.47 -15.63 7.53
C PRO A 133 -5.19 -14.70 6.55
N MET A 134 -5.87 -13.66 7.04
CA MET A 134 -6.53 -12.69 6.17
C MET A 134 -5.54 -11.73 5.51
N ALA A 135 -4.45 -11.36 6.18
CA ALA A 135 -3.37 -10.61 5.54
C ALA A 135 -2.75 -11.40 4.37
N ASN A 136 -2.52 -12.71 4.54
CA ASN A 136 -2.07 -13.58 3.44
C ASN A 136 -3.07 -13.60 2.27
N TYR A 137 -4.37 -13.68 2.55
CA TYR A 137 -5.42 -13.62 1.53
C TYR A 137 -5.38 -12.32 0.72
N TRP A 138 -5.35 -11.17 1.39
CA TRP A 138 -5.27 -9.87 0.72
C TRP A 138 -3.95 -9.68 -0.02
N GLY A 139 -2.87 -10.17 0.55
CA GLY A 139 -1.55 -10.20 -0.10
C GLY A 139 -1.59 -10.97 -1.41
N ALA A 140 -2.19 -12.16 -1.41
CA ALA A 140 -2.36 -13.00 -2.60
C ALA A 140 -3.24 -12.31 -3.66
N LYS A 141 -4.35 -11.70 -3.25
CA LYS A 141 -5.27 -11.00 -4.15
C LYS A 141 -4.56 -9.84 -4.87
N TYR A 142 -3.83 -9.01 -4.13
CA TYR A 142 -3.17 -7.85 -4.74
C TYR A 142 -1.91 -8.23 -5.52
N ALA A 143 -1.13 -9.20 -5.07
CA ALA A 143 -0.01 -9.73 -5.85
C ALA A 143 -0.46 -10.27 -7.21
N ALA A 144 -1.56 -11.01 -7.26
CA ALA A 144 -2.13 -11.52 -8.51
C ALA A 144 -2.57 -10.38 -9.46
N LEU A 145 -3.12 -9.29 -8.93
CA LEU A 145 -3.45 -8.10 -9.71
C LEU A 145 -2.19 -7.47 -10.33
N LEU A 146 -1.11 -7.35 -9.54
CA LEU A 146 0.12 -6.68 -9.97
C LEU A 146 0.95 -7.50 -10.95
N GLU A 147 0.84 -8.83 -10.92
CA GLU A 147 1.64 -9.74 -11.77
C GLU A 147 1.49 -9.44 -13.26
N ASN A 148 0.28 -9.06 -13.70
CA ASN A 148 -0.01 -8.70 -15.10
C ASN A 148 -0.82 -7.40 -15.15
N ILE A 149 -0.42 -6.39 -14.39
CA ILE A 149 -1.16 -5.13 -14.31
C ILE A 149 -1.12 -4.38 -15.65
N ASP A 150 -2.29 -4.01 -16.14
CA ASP A 150 -2.40 -3.18 -17.34
C ASP A 150 -2.27 -1.68 -17.05
N GLU A 151 -1.99 -0.89 -18.08
CA GLU A 151 -1.75 0.55 -17.95
C GLU A 151 -2.95 1.33 -17.40
N THR A 152 -4.17 0.85 -17.60
CA THR A 152 -5.38 1.52 -17.10
C THR A 152 -5.51 1.46 -15.58
N ARG A 153 -4.72 0.58 -14.94
CA ARG A 153 -4.65 0.42 -13.50
C ARG A 153 -3.41 1.07 -12.86
N LEU A 154 -2.67 1.85 -13.66
CA LEU A 154 -1.50 2.60 -13.23
C LEU A 154 -1.71 4.12 -13.30
N VAL A 155 -2.84 4.57 -13.88
CA VAL A 155 -3.22 5.97 -13.99
C VAL A 155 -4.66 6.13 -13.50
N TYR A 156 -4.92 7.17 -12.71
CA TYR A 156 -6.28 7.44 -12.23
C TYR A 156 -7.25 7.65 -13.40
N PRO A 157 -8.49 7.13 -13.27
CA PRO A 157 -9.52 7.37 -14.27
C PRO A 157 -9.89 8.86 -14.35
N GLU A 158 -10.11 9.36 -15.56
CA GLU A 158 -10.60 10.72 -15.84
C GLU A 158 -12.10 10.89 -15.51
#